data_f465ee68644bc8dfc5da22e8a95d14da
#
_entry.id   f465ee68644bc8dfc5da22e8a95d14da
#
_cell.length_a   1.000
_cell.length_b   1.000
_cell.length_c   1.000
_cell.angle_alpha   90.00
_cell.angle_beta   90.00
_cell.angle_gamma   90.00
#
_symmetry.space_group_name_H-M   'P 1'
#
loop_
_entity.id
_entity.type
_entity.pdbx_description
1 polymer ?
#
loop_
_entity_poly.entity_id
_entity_poly.type
_entity_poly.pdbx_seq_one_letter_code
_entity_poly.pdbx_strand_id
1 'polypeptide(L)'
;MIGIAVSSNFLINHLREKESERIQSLAYALKYFQYSSNPDSRMDEISLSVINENENIPIIVTDKKKNLIQSKNITDDILKNPEKLKQKINEMEDKYPPFEIQLPNFNNQFVFYDNSDLLNYLGYYPYALGLFIGVYLLFSFWFLRTIKKSDESMLWAGLAKETAH
;
A
#
# COMPACT_ATOMS: atom_id res chain seq x y z
N MET A 1 4.82 -21.49 -7.75
CA MET A 1 3.73 -20.69 -7.17
C MET A 1 3.96 -20.34 -5.70
N ILE A 2 4.21 -21.31 -4.81
CA ILE A 2 4.44 -21.06 -3.36
C ILE A 2 5.63 -20.12 -3.12
N GLY A 3 6.76 -20.28 -3.83
CA GLY A 3 7.94 -19.42 -3.67
C GLY A 3 7.71 -17.95 -3.99
N ILE A 4 6.90 -17.64 -5.01
CA ILE A 4 6.58 -16.26 -5.41
C ILE A 4 5.68 -15.59 -4.36
N ALA A 5 4.70 -16.32 -3.84
CA ALA A 5 3.81 -15.81 -2.78
C ALA A 5 4.59 -15.55 -1.47
N VAL A 6 5.53 -16.43 -1.12
CA VAL A 6 6.40 -16.26 0.06
C VAL A 6 7.34 -15.06 -0.12
N SER A 7 7.97 -14.91 -1.29
CA SER A 7 8.85 -13.77 -1.59
C SER A 7 8.08 -12.45 -1.60
N SER A 8 6.86 -12.43 -2.14
CA SER A 8 6.00 -11.25 -2.15
C SER A 8 5.59 -10.84 -0.73
N ASN A 9 5.17 -11.79 0.11
CA ASN A 9 4.83 -11.51 1.50
C ASN A 9 6.03 -11.01 2.31
N PHE A 10 7.22 -11.57 2.09
CA PHE A 10 8.45 -11.11 2.73
C PHE A 10 8.77 -9.66 2.34
N LEU A 11 8.68 -9.33 1.05
CA LEU A 11 8.92 -7.97 0.55
C LEU A 11 7.90 -6.97 1.12
N ILE A 12 6.60 -7.32 1.12
CA ILE A 12 5.55 -6.48 1.67
C ILE A 12 5.75 -6.22 3.17
N ASN A 13 6.11 -7.25 3.93
CA ASN A 13 6.37 -7.10 5.37
C ASN A 13 7.60 -6.23 5.63
N HIS A 14 8.66 -6.40 4.85
CA HIS A 14 9.86 -5.55 4.97
C HIS A 14 9.58 -4.08 4.62
N LEU A 15 8.75 -3.83 3.60
CA LEU A 15 8.33 -2.48 3.25
C LEU A 15 7.44 -1.85 4.33
N ARG A 16 6.54 -2.62 4.96
CA ARG A 16 5.74 -2.16 6.11
C ARG A 16 6.62 -1.76 7.30
N GLU A 17 7.63 -2.56 7.59
CA GLU A 17 8.59 -2.25 8.65
C GLU A 17 9.32 -0.93 8.37
N LYS A 18 9.78 -0.73 7.15
CA LYS A 18 10.41 0.52 6.70
C LYS A 18 9.45 1.71 6.76
N GLU A 19 8.20 1.55 6.36
CA GLU A 19 7.19 2.60 6.51
C GLU A 19 6.93 2.93 7.98
N SER A 20 6.82 1.94 8.85
CA SER A 20 6.66 2.14 10.29
C SER A 20 7.82 2.93 10.89
N GLU A 21 9.07 2.63 10.53
CA GLU A 21 10.25 3.40 10.94
C GLU A 21 10.17 4.87 10.46
N ARG A 22 9.73 5.10 9.21
CA ARG A 22 9.53 6.46 8.67
C ARG A 22 8.46 7.22 9.42
N ILE A 23 7.36 6.57 9.78
CA ILE A 23 6.27 7.20 10.55
C ILE A 23 6.73 7.56 11.96
N GLN A 24 7.51 6.69 12.61
CA GLN A 24 8.10 7.02 13.91
C GLN A 24 9.00 8.26 13.80
N SER A 25 9.87 8.32 12.78
CA SER A 25 10.73 9.48 12.54
C SER A 25 9.89 10.74 12.31
N LEU A 26 8.79 10.64 11.58
CA LEU A 26 7.83 11.72 11.35
C LEU A 26 7.13 12.16 12.63
N ALA A 27 6.70 11.23 13.48
CA ALA A 27 6.09 11.55 14.77
C ALA A 27 7.09 12.28 15.70
N TYR A 28 8.35 11.84 15.71
CA TYR A 28 9.41 12.54 16.43
C TYR A 28 9.69 13.94 15.88
N ALA A 29 9.72 14.10 14.55
CA ALA A 29 9.91 15.40 13.91
C ALA A 29 8.75 16.36 14.24
N LEU A 30 7.50 15.90 14.18
CA LEU A 30 6.32 16.66 14.56
C LEU A 30 6.38 17.10 16.03
N LYS A 31 6.73 16.17 16.93
CA LYS A 31 6.90 16.46 18.34
C LYS A 31 7.95 17.55 18.57
N TYR A 32 9.10 17.43 17.92
CA TYR A 32 10.19 18.38 18.07
C TYR A 32 9.82 19.76 17.53
N PHE A 33 9.21 19.82 16.34
CA PHE A 33 8.77 21.06 15.70
C PHE A 33 7.75 21.84 16.55
N GLN A 34 6.81 21.13 17.19
CA GLN A 34 5.83 21.77 18.07
C GLN A 34 6.40 22.20 19.42
N TYR A 35 7.51 21.60 19.83
CA TYR A 35 8.18 21.92 21.10
C TYR A 35 9.20 23.04 20.99
N SER A 36 9.71 23.29 19.80
CA SER A 36 10.73 24.30 19.57
C SER A 36 10.11 25.70 19.61
N SER A 37 10.50 26.46 20.62
CA SER A 37 10.11 27.89 20.77
C SER A 37 11.00 28.80 19.93
N ASN A 38 11.97 28.26 19.19
CA ASN A 38 12.96 29.03 18.45
C ASN A 38 13.06 28.58 17.01
N PRO A 39 12.40 29.29 16.05
CA PRO A 39 12.30 28.88 14.64
C PRO A 39 13.64 28.88 13.86
N ASP A 40 14.73 29.30 14.47
CA ASP A 40 16.06 29.39 13.84
C ASP A 40 16.97 28.19 14.17
N SER A 41 16.48 27.14 14.78
CA SER A 41 17.30 25.99 15.11
C SER A 41 17.47 25.03 13.92
N ARG A 42 18.69 24.49 13.74
CA ARG A 42 18.98 23.43 12.74
C ARG A 42 18.04 22.24 12.86
N MET A 43 17.52 21.97 14.05
CA MET A 43 16.60 20.87 14.31
C MET A 43 15.19 21.14 13.75
N ASP A 44 14.77 22.41 13.70
CA ASP A 44 13.49 22.78 13.09
C ASP A 44 13.55 22.59 11.58
N GLU A 45 14.69 22.91 10.95
CA GLU A 45 14.93 22.69 9.52
C GLU A 45 14.89 21.19 9.17
N ILE A 46 15.54 20.34 9.97
CA ILE A 46 15.51 18.88 9.80
C ILE A 46 14.10 18.34 10.00
N SER A 47 13.39 18.80 11.03
CA SER A 47 12.02 18.37 11.31
C SER A 47 11.07 18.75 10.17
N LEU A 48 11.19 19.95 9.63
CA LEU A 48 10.43 20.41 8.47
C LEU A 48 10.77 19.59 7.22
N SER A 49 12.05 19.27 6.98
CA SER A 49 12.42 18.44 5.83
C SER A 49 11.80 17.05 5.92
N VAL A 50 11.85 16.39 7.07
CA VAL A 50 11.24 15.08 7.29
C VAL A 50 9.72 15.11 7.05
N ILE A 51 9.03 16.17 7.52
CA ILE A 51 7.59 16.33 7.31
C ILE A 51 7.29 16.59 5.83
N ASN A 52 8.10 17.40 5.16
CA ASN A 52 7.89 17.75 3.75
C ASN A 52 8.23 16.61 2.81
N GLU A 53 9.22 15.79 3.12
CA GLU A 53 9.61 14.60 2.36
C GLU A 53 8.60 13.45 2.45
N ASN A 54 7.64 13.54 3.37
CA ASN A 54 6.54 12.58 3.39
C ASN A 54 5.55 12.86 2.26
N GLU A 55 5.79 12.28 1.09
CA GLU A 55 4.92 12.45 -0.09
C GLU A 55 3.75 11.47 -0.15
N ASN A 56 3.86 10.30 0.49
CA ASN A 56 2.97 9.19 0.17
C ASN A 56 2.22 8.59 1.38
N ILE A 57 2.67 8.86 2.61
CA ILE A 57 2.03 8.27 3.80
C ILE A 57 0.91 9.20 4.28
N PRO A 58 -0.36 8.75 4.31
CA PRO A 58 -1.46 9.52 4.86
C PRO A 58 -1.32 9.67 6.37
N ILE A 59 -1.43 10.90 6.86
CA ILE A 59 -1.29 11.23 8.28
C ILE A 59 -2.40 12.16 8.71
N ILE A 60 -2.97 11.91 9.89
CA ILE A 60 -3.94 12.76 10.58
C ILE A 60 -3.45 12.97 12.01
N VAL A 61 -3.28 14.22 12.40
CA VAL A 61 -2.92 14.61 13.78
C VAL A 61 -4.16 15.18 14.44
N THR A 62 -4.52 14.67 15.61
CA THR A 62 -5.70 15.09 16.37
C THR A 62 -5.36 15.41 17.83
N ASP A 63 -6.29 16.09 18.49
CA ASP A 63 -6.32 16.19 19.94
C ASP A 63 -6.90 14.91 20.59
N LYS A 64 -6.97 14.90 21.92
CA LYS A 64 -7.56 13.79 22.70
C LYS A 64 -9.05 13.54 22.39
N LYS A 65 -9.76 14.54 21.85
CA LYS A 65 -11.18 14.42 21.47
C LYS A 65 -11.35 14.03 19.98
N LYS A 66 -10.28 13.65 19.31
CA LYS A 66 -10.22 13.36 17.85
C LYS A 66 -10.58 14.57 16.97
N ASN A 67 -10.42 15.80 17.46
CA ASN A 67 -10.52 16.98 16.60
C ASN A 67 -9.25 17.11 15.76
N LEU A 68 -9.42 17.42 14.48
CA LEU A 68 -8.33 17.60 13.52
C LEU A 68 -7.46 18.80 13.92
N ILE A 69 -6.15 18.58 14.03
CA ILE A 69 -5.14 19.62 14.20
C ILE A 69 -4.41 19.84 12.88
N GLN A 70 -3.92 18.76 12.27
CA GLN A 70 -3.17 18.79 11.03
C GLN A 70 -3.38 17.49 10.25
N SER A 71 -3.23 17.55 8.94
CA SER A 71 -3.27 16.38 8.08
C SER A 71 -2.28 16.52 6.92
N LYS A 72 -1.82 15.37 6.40
CA LYS A 72 -1.01 15.31 5.19
C LYS A 72 -1.41 14.09 4.35
N ASN A 73 -1.40 14.25 3.03
CA ASN A 73 -1.78 13.20 2.06
C ASN A 73 -3.20 12.64 2.29
N ILE A 74 -4.10 13.49 2.75
CA ILE A 74 -5.54 13.18 2.90
C ILE A 74 -6.32 14.03 1.91
N THR A 75 -7.26 13.39 1.22
CA THR A 75 -8.09 14.06 0.21
C THR A 75 -9.00 15.12 0.85
N ASP A 76 -9.13 16.26 0.20
CA ASP A 76 -9.98 17.38 0.63
C ASP A 76 -11.45 16.98 0.90
N ASP A 77 -11.98 16.00 0.17
CA ASP A 77 -13.34 15.49 0.35
C ASP A 77 -13.53 14.84 1.74
N ILE A 78 -12.50 14.18 2.25
CA ILE A 78 -12.49 13.60 3.60
C ILE A 78 -12.38 14.70 4.66
N LEU A 79 -11.50 15.68 4.43
CA LEU A 79 -11.25 16.76 5.39
C LEU A 79 -12.44 17.68 5.58
N LYS A 80 -13.21 17.92 4.51
CA LYS A 80 -14.41 18.80 4.53
C LYS A 80 -15.65 18.14 5.13
N ASN A 81 -15.67 16.81 5.25
CA ASN A 81 -16.80 16.07 5.80
C ASN A 81 -16.44 15.46 7.16
N PRO A 82 -17.02 15.95 8.28
CA PRO A 82 -16.69 15.46 9.63
C PRO A 82 -16.97 13.97 9.83
N GLU A 83 -17.99 13.41 9.17
CA GLU A 83 -18.31 11.98 9.28
C GLU A 83 -17.28 11.11 8.57
N LYS A 84 -16.88 11.51 7.34
CA LYS A 84 -15.82 10.80 6.59
C LYS A 84 -14.48 10.88 7.31
N LEU A 85 -14.16 12.04 7.89
CA LEU A 85 -12.94 12.23 8.67
C LEU A 85 -12.91 11.28 9.89
N LYS A 86 -14.00 11.22 10.64
CA LYS A 86 -14.13 10.34 11.80
C LYS A 86 -14.03 8.86 11.39
N GLN A 87 -14.68 8.49 10.29
CA GLN A 87 -14.57 7.13 9.75
C GLN A 87 -13.12 6.82 9.37
N LYS A 88 -12.44 7.73 8.67
CA LYS A 88 -11.02 7.54 8.27
C LYS A 88 -10.09 7.41 9.46
N ILE A 89 -10.29 8.21 10.53
CA ILE A 89 -9.50 8.10 11.77
C ILE A 89 -9.72 6.71 12.42
N ASN A 90 -10.97 6.24 12.48
CA ASN A 90 -11.24 4.93 13.05
C ASN A 90 -10.63 3.78 12.20
N GLU A 91 -10.71 3.86 10.87
CA GLU A 91 -10.05 2.90 9.96
C GLU A 91 -8.54 2.85 10.17
N MET A 92 -7.90 4.01 10.36
CA MET A 92 -6.47 4.09 10.67
C MET A 92 -6.14 3.47 12.03
N GLU A 93 -6.93 3.79 13.06
CA GLU A 93 -6.77 3.27 14.42
C GLU A 93 -6.93 1.75 14.49
N ASP A 94 -7.89 1.19 13.73
CA ASP A 94 -8.12 -0.26 13.66
C ASP A 94 -6.94 -1.00 12.98
N LYS A 95 -6.24 -0.34 12.06
CA LYS A 95 -5.07 -0.92 11.39
C LYS A 95 -3.79 -0.81 12.20
N TYR A 96 -3.57 0.36 12.78
CA TYR A 96 -2.32 0.70 13.48
C TYR A 96 -2.59 1.54 14.72
N PRO A 97 -1.97 1.22 15.87
CA PRO A 97 -2.08 2.04 17.06
C PRO A 97 -1.51 3.44 16.79
N PRO A 98 -2.21 4.51 17.18
CA PRO A 98 -1.73 5.88 16.98
C PRO A 98 -0.48 6.16 17.84
N PHE A 99 0.42 7.01 17.35
CA PHE A 99 1.52 7.53 18.13
C PHE A 99 1.04 8.68 19.00
N GLU A 100 1.26 8.60 20.31
CA GLU A 100 0.96 9.67 21.25
C GLU A 100 2.15 10.62 21.36
N ILE A 101 1.92 11.92 21.09
CA ILE A 101 2.87 12.99 21.30
C ILE A 101 2.50 13.71 22.59
N GLN A 102 3.31 13.55 23.62
CA GLN A 102 3.13 14.21 24.90
C GLN A 102 3.82 15.59 24.85
N LEU A 103 3.02 16.64 24.96
CA LEU A 103 3.51 18.02 24.99
C LEU A 103 3.42 18.55 26.44
N PRO A 104 4.51 19.03 27.04
CA PRO A 104 4.55 19.37 28.46
C PRO A 104 3.59 20.47 28.92
N ASN A 105 3.17 21.36 28.04
CA ASN A 105 2.28 22.48 28.34
C ASN A 105 0.99 22.48 27.51
N PHE A 106 0.75 21.41 26.72
CA PHE A 106 -0.38 21.29 25.82
C PHE A 106 -1.06 19.94 25.98
N ASN A 107 -2.27 19.83 25.44
CA ASN A 107 -2.96 18.56 25.39
C ASN A 107 -2.20 17.56 24.50
N ASN A 108 -2.14 16.29 24.95
CA ASN A 108 -1.54 15.22 24.16
C ASN A 108 -2.18 15.17 22.77
N GLN A 109 -1.34 14.95 21.78
CA GLN A 109 -1.75 14.80 20.40
C GLN A 109 -1.57 13.35 19.96
N PHE A 110 -2.42 12.93 19.03
CA PHE A 110 -2.42 11.57 18.51
C PHE A 110 -2.18 11.63 17.00
N VAL A 111 -1.18 10.90 16.54
CA VAL A 111 -0.81 10.79 15.12
C VAL A 111 -1.35 9.47 14.60
N PHE A 112 -2.40 9.54 13.79
CA PHE A 112 -2.96 8.41 13.05
C PHE A 112 -2.30 8.35 11.67
N TYR A 113 -2.06 7.14 11.17
CA TYR A 113 -1.43 6.92 9.89
C TYR A 113 -2.01 5.69 9.18
N ASP A 114 -1.83 5.64 7.87
CA ASP A 114 -2.22 4.50 7.05
C ASP A 114 -1.05 4.09 6.15
N ASN A 115 -1.15 2.95 5.50
CA ASN A 115 -0.19 2.54 4.49
C ASN A 115 -0.11 3.57 3.37
N SER A 116 1.07 3.72 2.78
CA SER A 116 1.20 4.47 1.53
C SER A 116 0.40 3.78 0.40
N ASP A 117 0.02 4.56 -0.60
CA ASP A 117 -0.64 4.03 -1.79
C ASP A 117 0.20 2.94 -2.47
N LEU A 118 1.53 3.12 -2.47
CA LEU A 118 2.47 2.13 -2.99
C LEU A 118 2.32 0.77 -2.30
N LEU A 119 2.24 0.77 -0.98
CA LEU A 119 2.10 -0.47 -0.20
C LEU A 119 0.75 -1.14 -0.44
N ASN A 120 -0.30 -0.35 -0.59
CA ASN A 120 -1.62 -0.84 -0.93
C ASN A 120 -1.63 -1.50 -2.33
N TYR A 121 -0.99 -0.89 -3.35
CA TYR A 121 -0.85 -1.48 -4.68
C TYR A 121 -0.03 -2.76 -4.69
N LEU A 122 1.07 -2.80 -3.93
CA LEU A 122 1.89 -4.01 -3.79
C LEU A 122 1.13 -5.18 -3.16
N GLY A 123 0.15 -4.90 -2.30
CA GLY A 123 -0.74 -5.92 -1.75
C GLY A 123 -1.56 -6.68 -2.80
N TYR A 124 -1.87 -6.04 -3.94
CA TYR A 124 -2.60 -6.67 -5.05
C TYR A 124 -1.71 -7.43 -6.04
N TYR A 125 -0.38 -7.21 -6.00
CA TYR A 125 0.57 -7.82 -6.94
C TYR A 125 0.49 -9.35 -7.02
N PRO A 126 0.45 -10.12 -5.90
CA PRO A 126 0.36 -11.58 -5.97
C PRO A 126 -0.93 -12.07 -6.63
N TYR A 127 -2.03 -11.35 -6.49
CA TYR A 127 -3.31 -11.69 -7.14
C TYR A 127 -3.26 -11.44 -8.65
N ALA A 128 -2.69 -10.31 -9.07
CA ALA A 128 -2.48 -10.00 -10.48
C ALA A 128 -1.57 -11.05 -11.14
N LEU A 129 -0.47 -11.43 -10.49
CA LEU A 129 0.44 -12.45 -10.99
C LEU A 129 -0.25 -13.83 -11.10
N GLY A 130 -1.05 -14.21 -10.10
CA GLY A 130 -1.85 -15.45 -10.11
C GLY A 130 -2.82 -15.49 -11.28
N LEU A 131 -3.48 -14.38 -11.57
CA LEU A 131 -4.39 -14.24 -12.71
C LEU A 131 -3.65 -14.40 -14.04
N PHE A 132 -2.49 -13.76 -14.21
CA PHE A 132 -1.65 -13.90 -15.41
C PHE A 132 -1.23 -15.35 -15.67
N ILE A 133 -0.77 -16.04 -14.61
CA ILE A 133 -0.38 -17.46 -14.70
C ILE A 133 -1.61 -18.33 -15.07
N GLY A 134 -2.77 -18.08 -14.47
CA GLY A 134 -4.00 -18.77 -14.79
C GLY A 134 -4.41 -18.65 -16.26
N VAL A 135 -4.39 -17.42 -16.79
CA VAL A 135 -4.67 -17.13 -18.21
C VAL A 135 -3.66 -17.83 -19.12
N TYR A 136 -2.36 -17.79 -18.78
CA TYR A 136 -1.33 -18.47 -19.55
C TYR A 136 -1.53 -19.99 -19.61
N LEU A 137 -1.88 -20.61 -18.48
CA LEU A 137 -2.16 -22.06 -18.45
C LEU A 137 -3.39 -22.43 -19.27
N LEU A 138 -4.46 -21.63 -19.22
CA LEU A 138 -5.66 -21.84 -20.06
C LEU A 138 -5.32 -21.73 -21.54
N PHE A 139 -4.53 -20.75 -21.94
CA PHE A 139 -4.09 -20.55 -23.32
C PHE A 139 -3.23 -21.72 -23.80
N SER A 140 -2.27 -22.16 -22.97
CA SER A 140 -1.41 -23.32 -23.26
C SER A 140 -2.23 -24.60 -23.43
N PHE A 141 -3.21 -24.83 -22.57
CA PHE A 141 -4.09 -26.00 -22.66
C PHE A 141 -4.97 -25.96 -23.91
N TRP A 142 -5.51 -24.80 -24.25
CA TRP A 142 -6.30 -24.62 -25.48
C TRP A 142 -5.46 -24.86 -26.74
N PHE A 143 -4.22 -24.32 -26.74
CA PHE A 143 -3.28 -24.49 -27.85
C PHE A 143 -2.90 -25.96 -28.06
N LEU A 144 -2.59 -26.70 -26.98
CA LEU A 144 -2.30 -28.14 -27.07
C LEU A 144 -3.48 -28.96 -27.60
N ARG A 145 -4.70 -28.62 -27.20
CA ARG A 145 -5.91 -29.26 -27.76
C ARG A 145 -6.07 -28.98 -29.25
N THR A 146 -5.79 -27.78 -29.70
CA THR A 146 -5.91 -27.38 -31.10
C THR A 146 -4.89 -28.12 -31.96
N ILE A 147 -3.66 -28.29 -31.51
CA ILE A 147 -2.61 -29.03 -32.21
C ILE A 147 -3.04 -30.50 -32.35
N LYS A 148 -3.45 -31.17 -31.25
CA LYS A 148 -3.90 -32.58 -31.32
C LYS A 148 -5.02 -32.78 -32.34
N LYS A 149 -6.00 -31.88 -32.36
CA LYS A 149 -7.12 -31.96 -33.31
C LYS A 149 -6.67 -31.76 -34.78
N SER A 150 -5.66 -30.93 -34.99
CA SER A 150 -5.07 -30.70 -36.32
C SER A 150 -4.31 -31.94 -36.81
N ASP A 151 -3.52 -32.58 -35.96
CA ASP A 151 -2.76 -33.78 -36.28
C ASP A 151 -3.67 -34.97 -36.63
N GLU A 152 -4.76 -35.18 -35.86
CA GLU A 152 -5.75 -36.20 -36.16
C GLU A 152 -6.43 -35.94 -37.51
N SER A 153 -6.76 -34.71 -37.85
CA SER A 153 -7.39 -34.36 -39.13
C SER A 153 -6.45 -34.56 -40.32
N MET A 154 -5.16 -34.31 -40.18
CA MET A 154 -4.16 -34.59 -41.22
C MET A 154 -3.94 -36.08 -41.45
N LEU A 155 -3.93 -36.91 -40.39
CA LEU A 155 -3.83 -38.35 -40.50
C LEU A 155 -5.01 -38.95 -41.28
N TRP A 156 -6.23 -38.49 -40.98
CA TRP A 156 -7.44 -38.93 -41.69
C TRP A 156 -7.45 -38.48 -43.17
N ALA A 157 -7.01 -37.28 -43.47
CA ALA A 157 -6.91 -36.78 -44.84
C ALA A 157 -5.84 -37.53 -45.65
N GLY A 158 -4.71 -37.91 -45.01
CA GLY A 158 -3.67 -38.75 -45.62
C GLY A 158 -4.16 -40.16 -45.96
N LEU A 159 -4.83 -40.82 -45.01
CA LEU A 159 -5.41 -42.15 -45.20
C LEU A 159 -6.50 -42.18 -46.28
N ALA A 160 -7.38 -41.18 -46.32
CA ALA A 160 -8.42 -41.07 -47.36
C ALA A 160 -7.85 -40.90 -48.77
N LYS A 161 -6.70 -40.25 -48.92
CA LYS A 161 -6.03 -40.06 -50.18
C LYS A 161 -5.33 -41.33 -50.69
N GLU A 162 -4.84 -42.17 -49.77
CA GLU A 162 -4.15 -43.43 -50.11
C GLU A 162 -5.14 -44.54 -50.46
N THR A 163 -6.35 -44.51 -49.90
CA THR A 163 -7.42 -45.48 -50.24
C THR A 163 -8.20 -45.14 -51.51
N ALA A 164 -8.02 -43.95 -52.07
CA ALA A 164 -8.68 -43.49 -53.30
C ALA A 164 -7.84 -43.78 -54.60
N HIS A 165 -6.72 -44.46 -54.48
CA HIS A 165 -5.93 -44.99 -55.55
C HIS A 165 -6.06 -46.50 -55.60
#